data_1d9c38622d69f198e52eae6df3a5bdd5
#
_entry.id   1d9c38622d69f198e52eae6df3a5bdd5
#
_cell.length_a   1.000
_cell.length_b   1.000
_cell.length_c   1.000
_cell.angle_alpha   90.00
_cell.angle_beta   90.00
_cell.angle_gamma   90.00
#
_symmetry.space_group_name_H-M   'P 1'
#
loop_
_entity.id
_entity.type
_entity.pdbx_description
1 polymer ?
#
loop_
_entity_poly.entity_id
_entity_poly.type
_entity_poly.pdbx_seq_one_letter_code
_entity_poly.pdbx_strand_id
1 'polypeptide(L)'
;MAVVTVPDKNLVLRDAEEIKNYLAAIGIDYERLESEPRISPDAAPEEILAAYAPEIEKLKATGGYATADVIDIKPETPNLDGMLQKFRPEHWHDEDEVRFIVKGHGRFHIAPKNGDVAAITMEAGDLIRVPRGTHHWFDLCEDRTVRAIRLFQDTAGWTPHYTSSGVEQKYS
;
A
#
# COMPACT_ATOMS: atom_id res chain seq x y z
N MET A 1 -3.96 -10.64 7.86
CA MET A 1 -2.62 -10.11 8.17
C MET A 1 -1.72 -10.24 6.96
N ALA A 2 -0.85 -9.27 6.74
CA ALA A 2 0.04 -9.26 5.58
C ALA A 2 0.92 -10.52 5.49
N VAL A 3 1.33 -10.84 4.27
CA VAL A 3 2.33 -11.86 4.00
C VAL A 3 3.43 -11.20 3.17
N VAL A 4 4.68 -11.37 3.59
CA VAL A 4 5.83 -10.88 2.84
C VAL A 4 6.53 -12.05 2.17
N THR A 5 6.75 -11.93 0.87
CA THR A 5 7.49 -12.91 0.08
C THR A 5 8.72 -12.24 -0.51
N VAL A 6 9.88 -12.87 -0.38
CA VAL A 6 11.12 -12.42 -1.00
C VAL A 6 11.55 -13.50 -1.99
N PRO A 7 11.13 -13.41 -3.27
CA PRO A 7 11.32 -14.52 -4.23
C PRO A 7 12.78 -14.92 -4.42
N ASP A 8 13.69 -13.96 -4.49
CA ASP A 8 15.11 -14.24 -4.72
C ASP A 8 15.79 -14.96 -3.55
N LYS A 9 15.18 -14.94 -2.36
CA LYS A 9 15.66 -15.65 -1.16
C LYS A 9 14.81 -16.87 -0.83
N ASN A 10 13.76 -17.11 -1.59
CA ASN A 10 12.79 -18.17 -1.31
C ASN A 10 12.26 -18.06 0.15
N LEU A 11 12.01 -16.83 0.58
CA LEU A 11 11.61 -16.49 1.95
C LEU A 11 10.14 -16.09 1.97
N VAL A 12 9.39 -16.59 2.96
CA VAL A 12 8.00 -16.19 3.19
C VAL A 12 7.85 -15.87 4.69
N LEU A 13 7.38 -14.67 4.99
CA LEU A 13 7.14 -14.19 6.36
C LEU A 13 5.65 -14.04 6.60
N ARG A 14 5.16 -14.61 7.70
CA ARG A 14 3.76 -14.59 8.10
C ARG A 14 3.53 -14.08 9.52
N ASP A 15 4.58 -13.90 10.30
CA ASP A 15 4.52 -13.38 11.66
C ASP A 15 4.62 -11.85 11.64
N ALA A 16 3.76 -11.18 12.42
CA ALA A 16 3.67 -9.72 12.42
C ALA A 16 4.99 -9.04 12.81
N GLU A 17 5.67 -9.56 13.84
CA GLU A 17 6.95 -9.00 14.28
C GLU A 17 8.06 -9.21 13.26
N GLU A 18 8.13 -10.40 12.67
CA GLU A 18 9.10 -10.70 11.62
C GLU A 18 8.89 -9.81 10.41
N ILE A 19 7.63 -9.62 10.00
CA ILE A 19 7.26 -8.74 8.89
C ILE A 19 7.68 -7.31 9.20
N LYS A 20 7.32 -6.81 10.37
CA LYS A 20 7.64 -5.44 10.79
C LYS A 20 9.15 -5.20 10.77
N ASN A 21 9.91 -6.12 11.34
CA ASN A 21 11.37 -6.02 11.41
C ASN A 21 12.02 -6.10 10.03
N TYR A 22 11.57 -7.02 9.19
CA TYR A 22 12.10 -7.15 7.83
C TYR A 22 11.84 -5.88 7.01
N LEU A 23 10.61 -5.39 7.04
CA LEU A 23 10.23 -4.20 6.28
C LEU A 23 10.93 -2.95 6.79
N ALA A 24 11.12 -2.81 8.11
CA ALA A 24 11.86 -1.70 8.68
C ALA A 24 13.31 -1.67 8.18
N ALA A 25 13.92 -2.83 8.00
CA ALA A 25 15.28 -2.93 7.48
C ALA A 25 15.44 -2.43 6.04
N ILE A 26 14.36 -2.44 5.27
CA ILE A 26 14.34 -1.90 3.89
C ILE A 26 13.62 -0.54 3.80
N GLY A 27 13.38 0.10 4.93
CA GLY A 27 12.82 1.45 4.98
C GLY A 27 11.31 1.55 4.93
N ILE A 28 10.59 0.44 5.03
CA ILE A 28 9.12 0.42 5.01
C ILE A 28 8.58 0.27 6.42
N ASP A 29 7.71 1.19 6.83
CA ASP A 29 7.00 1.06 8.09
C ASP A 29 5.74 0.23 7.88
N TYR A 30 5.55 -0.76 8.72
CA TYR A 30 4.38 -1.63 8.70
C TYR A 30 3.74 -1.66 10.09
N GLU A 31 2.43 -1.52 10.13
CA GLU A 31 1.64 -1.65 11.34
C GLU A 31 0.37 -2.44 11.07
N ARG A 32 -0.11 -3.14 12.08
CA ARG A 32 -1.43 -3.75 12.05
C ARG A 32 -2.32 -3.01 13.03
N LEU A 33 -3.39 -2.41 12.51
CA LEU A 33 -4.39 -1.74 13.33
C LEU A 33 -5.47 -2.75 13.76
N GLU A 34 -6.51 -2.28 14.42
CA GLU A 34 -7.56 -3.14 14.96
C GLU A 34 -8.12 -4.13 13.93
N SER A 35 -8.31 -5.36 14.36
CA SER A 35 -8.85 -6.42 13.52
C SER A 35 -10.37 -6.33 13.34
N GLU A 36 -11.06 -5.62 14.23
CA GLU A 36 -12.51 -5.48 14.14
C GLU A 36 -12.88 -4.23 13.35
N PRO A 37 -13.75 -4.37 12.33
CA PRO A 37 -14.17 -3.21 11.56
C PRO A 37 -15.05 -2.29 12.40
N ARG A 38 -14.70 -1.00 12.45
CA ARG A 38 -15.48 0.03 13.15
C ARG A 38 -16.76 0.39 12.41
N ILE A 39 -16.80 0.04 11.12
CA ILE A 39 -17.89 0.39 10.22
C ILE A 39 -17.94 -0.64 9.09
N SER A 40 -19.09 -0.73 8.42
CA SER A 40 -19.19 -1.61 7.26
C SER A 40 -18.12 -1.28 6.21
N PRO A 41 -17.40 -2.29 5.69
CA PRO A 41 -16.42 -2.06 4.62
C PRO A 41 -17.04 -1.47 3.35
N ASP A 42 -18.35 -1.56 3.20
CA ASP A 42 -19.09 -1.03 2.05
C ASP A 42 -19.67 0.37 2.31
N ALA A 43 -19.35 0.98 3.45
CA ALA A 43 -19.80 2.34 3.79
C ALA A 43 -19.29 3.37 2.79
N ALA A 44 -19.91 4.54 2.75
CA ALA A 44 -19.49 5.64 1.90
C ALA A 44 -18.05 6.09 2.29
N PRO A 45 -17.25 6.62 1.34
CA PRO A 45 -15.89 7.08 1.64
C PRO A 45 -15.83 8.05 2.82
N GLU A 46 -16.77 8.99 2.93
CA GLU A 46 -16.82 9.95 4.02
C GLU A 46 -17.04 9.28 5.38
N GLU A 47 -17.85 8.24 5.41
CA GLU A 47 -18.10 7.46 6.64
C GLU A 47 -16.86 6.70 7.08
N ILE A 48 -16.12 6.14 6.12
CA ILE A 48 -14.87 5.43 6.40
C ILE A 48 -13.84 6.39 6.96
N LEU A 49 -13.66 7.54 6.33
CA LEU A 49 -12.71 8.55 6.81
C LEU A 49 -13.08 9.04 8.22
N ALA A 50 -14.37 9.22 8.49
CA ALA A 50 -14.85 9.62 9.82
C ALA A 50 -14.59 8.54 10.89
N ALA A 51 -14.80 7.28 10.55
CA ALA A 51 -14.59 6.16 11.47
C ALA A 51 -13.13 6.01 11.89
N TYR A 52 -12.20 6.31 10.98
CA TYR A 52 -10.77 6.23 11.22
C TYR A 52 -10.11 7.60 11.47
N ALA A 53 -10.91 8.63 11.70
CA ALA A 53 -10.41 9.99 11.91
C ALA A 53 -9.31 10.09 12.99
N PRO A 54 -9.40 9.43 14.15
CA PRO A 54 -8.33 9.50 15.16
C PRO A 54 -6.98 9.04 14.63
N GLU A 55 -6.94 7.93 13.89
CA GLU A 55 -5.71 7.40 13.30
C GLU A 55 -5.20 8.30 12.19
N ILE A 56 -6.09 8.81 11.34
CA ILE A 56 -5.75 9.73 10.26
C ILE A 56 -5.14 11.01 10.82
N GLU A 57 -5.74 11.60 11.85
CA GLU A 57 -5.24 12.81 12.48
C GLU A 57 -3.88 12.60 13.15
N LYS A 58 -3.69 11.44 13.79
CA LYS A 58 -2.40 11.07 14.37
C LYS A 58 -1.31 10.98 13.29
N LEU A 59 -1.62 10.34 12.18
CA LEU A 59 -0.68 10.21 11.06
C LEU A 59 -0.38 11.58 10.44
N LYS A 60 -1.38 12.43 10.27
CA LYS A 60 -1.18 13.79 9.78
C LYS A 60 -0.26 14.59 10.70
N ALA A 61 -0.46 14.48 12.01
CA ALA A 61 0.34 15.21 12.98
C ALA A 61 1.80 14.73 13.03
N THR A 62 2.04 13.43 12.88
CA THR A 62 3.39 12.85 12.99
C THR A 62 4.15 12.84 11.66
N GLY A 63 3.45 12.71 10.53
CA GLY A 63 4.05 12.56 9.20
C GLY A 63 3.89 13.77 8.29
N GLY A 64 3.18 14.80 8.72
CA GLY A 64 2.96 15.99 7.88
C GLY A 64 2.01 15.75 6.70
N TYR A 65 1.14 14.75 6.80
CA TYR A 65 0.18 14.45 5.74
C TYR A 65 -0.95 15.48 5.74
N ALA A 66 -1.24 16.04 4.57
CA ALA A 66 -2.23 17.10 4.41
C ALA A 66 -3.59 16.61 3.93
N THR A 67 -3.61 15.50 3.19
CA THR A 67 -4.83 15.00 2.55
C THR A 67 -5.02 13.51 2.81
N ALA A 68 -6.29 13.09 2.83
CA ALA A 68 -6.68 11.68 2.92
C ALA A 68 -7.85 11.43 1.98
N ASP A 69 -7.85 10.28 1.31
CA ASP A 69 -8.98 9.84 0.50
C ASP A 69 -9.16 8.31 0.58
N VAL A 70 -10.19 7.81 -0.10
CA VAL A 70 -10.46 6.37 -0.18
C VAL A 70 -10.37 5.93 -1.63
N ILE A 71 -9.50 4.95 -1.89
CA ILE A 71 -9.50 4.19 -3.14
C ILE A 71 -10.51 3.06 -3.01
N ASP A 72 -11.31 2.84 -4.05
CA ASP A 72 -12.29 1.75 -4.12
C ASP A 72 -12.17 1.08 -5.48
N ILE A 73 -11.60 -0.12 -5.49
CA ILE A 73 -11.37 -0.90 -6.70
C ILE A 73 -12.10 -2.23 -6.60
N LYS A 74 -12.88 -2.57 -7.63
CA LYS A 74 -13.66 -3.81 -7.74
C LYS A 74 -13.48 -4.41 -9.12
N PRO A 75 -13.87 -5.69 -9.33
CA PRO A 75 -13.83 -6.28 -10.67
C PRO A 75 -14.63 -5.50 -11.71
N GLU A 76 -15.73 -4.84 -11.28
CA GLU A 76 -16.61 -4.07 -12.15
C GLU A 76 -16.17 -2.62 -12.36
N THR A 77 -15.09 -2.18 -11.74
CA THR A 77 -14.61 -0.79 -11.85
C THR A 77 -14.37 -0.43 -13.32
N PRO A 78 -14.98 0.67 -13.82
CA PRO A 78 -14.77 1.09 -15.20
C PRO A 78 -13.29 1.37 -15.49
N ASN A 79 -12.83 0.90 -16.65
CA ASN A 79 -11.44 1.06 -17.09
C ASN A 79 -10.41 0.54 -16.06
N LEU A 80 -10.71 -0.59 -15.43
CA LEU A 80 -9.84 -1.17 -14.39
C LEU A 80 -8.41 -1.40 -14.90
N ASP A 81 -8.25 -1.99 -16.08
CA ASP A 81 -6.93 -2.27 -16.63
C ASP A 81 -6.14 -0.99 -16.91
N GLY A 82 -6.79 0.04 -17.41
CA GLY A 82 -6.16 1.34 -17.62
C GLY A 82 -5.71 1.99 -16.31
N MET A 83 -6.49 1.84 -15.25
CA MET A 83 -6.14 2.32 -13.92
C MET A 83 -4.93 1.58 -13.39
N LEU A 84 -4.91 0.24 -13.52
CA LEU A 84 -3.80 -0.59 -13.04
C LEU A 84 -2.50 -0.33 -13.79
N GLN A 85 -2.56 0.07 -15.06
CA GLN A 85 -1.36 0.40 -15.84
C GLN A 85 -0.59 1.59 -15.25
N LYS A 86 -1.22 2.41 -14.43
CA LYS A 86 -0.53 3.50 -13.73
C LYS A 86 0.30 3.01 -12.56
N PHE A 87 -0.06 1.89 -11.96
CA PHE A 87 0.55 1.38 -10.72
C PHE A 87 1.43 0.14 -10.92
N ARG A 88 1.22 -0.62 -11.98
CA ARG A 88 1.97 -1.84 -12.27
C ARG A 88 3.42 -1.62 -12.66
N PRO A 89 3.78 -0.60 -13.48
CA PRO A 89 5.18 -0.36 -13.77
C PRO A 89 5.90 0.20 -12.54
N GLU A 90 7.16 -0.20 -12.36
CA GLU A 90 7.97 0.33 -11.27
C GLU A 90 8.04 1.85 -11.33
N HIS A 91 7.81 2.48 -10.19
CA HIS A 91 7.81 3.94 -10.07
C HIS A 91 8.18 4.37 -8.65
N TRP A 92 8.35 5.67 -8.47
CA TRP A 92 8.56 6.29 -7.17
C TRP A 92 7.79 7.61 -7.10
N HIS A 93 7.60 8.12 -5.90
CA HIS A 93 6.91 9.40 -5.66
C HIS A 93 7.83 10.37 -4.96
N ASP A 94 7.54 11.66 -5.10
CA ASP A 94 8.28 12.75 -4.43
C ASP A 94 7.93 12.86 -2.95
N GLU A 95 6.98 12.09 -2.48
CA GLU A 95 6.46 12.14 -1.12
C GLU A 95 6.23 10.75 -0.56
N ASP A 96 6.10 10.70 0.78
CA ASP A 96 5.71 9.47 1.46
C ASP A 96 4.27 9.11 1.09
N GLU A 97 4.02 7.83 0.91
CA GLU A 97 2.70 7.28 0.63
C GLU A 97 2.28 6.38 1.78
N VAL A 98 1.10 6.65 2.37
CA VAL A 98 0.51 5.79 3.39
C VAL A 98 -0.73 5.11 2.82
N ARG A 99 -0.82 3.80 3.01
CA ARG A 99 -1.97 2.98 2.64
C ARG A 99 -2.45 2.18 3.83
N PHE A 100 -3.73 2.30 4.14
CA PHE A 100 -4.41 1.48 5.13
C PHE A 100 -5.54 0.73 4.45
N ILE A 101 -5.47 -0.62 4.48
CA ILE A 101 -6.46 -1.46 3.79
C ILE A 101 -7.69 -1.64 4.68
N VAL A 102 -8.87 -1.34 4.14
CA VAL A 102 -10.15 -1.53 4.83
C VAL A 102 -10.94 -2.71 4.30
N LYS A 103 -10.69 -3.14 3.06
CA LYS A 103 -11.37 -4.28 2.44
C LYS A 103 -10.53 -4.86 1.32
N GLY A 104 -10.60 -6.18 1.15
CA GLY A 104 -9.96 -6.88 0.05
C GLY A 104 -8.46 -7.03 0.24
N HIS A 105 -7.74 -7.14 -0.88
CA HIS A 105 -6.31 -7.42 -0.89
C HIS A 105 -5.60 -6.58 -1.93
N GLY A 106 -4.38 -6.16 -1.61
CA GLY A 106 -3.49 -5.49 -2.52
C GLY A 106 -2.07 -6.00 -2.35
N ARG A 107 -1.28 -5.97 -3.41
CA ARG A 107 0.10 -6.44 -3.36
C ARG A 107 1.04 -5.31 -3.76
N PHE A 108 1.89 -4.91 -2.83
CA PHE A 108 3.00 -4.00 -3.10
C PHE A 108 4.27 -4.78 -3.33
N HIS A 109 4.99 -4.42 -4.37
CA HIS A 109 6.37 -4.88 -4.55
C HIS A 109 7.29 -3.71 -4.25
N ILE A 110 8.28 -3.95 -3.42
CA ILE A 110 9.29 -2.96 -3.04
C ILE A 110 10.62 -3.41 -3.60
N ALA A 111 11.28 -2.51 -4.36
CA ALA A 111 12.61 -2.75 -4.92
C ALA A 111 13.62 -1.85 -4.17
N PRO A 112 14.15 -2.29 -3.02
CA PRO A 112 15.09 -1.49 -2.25
C PRO A 112 16.41 -1.33 -3.00
N LYS A 113 17.13 -0.23 -2.76
CA LYS A 113 18.40 0.06 -3.45
C LYS A 113 19.46 -1.00 -3.20
N ASN A 114 19.51 -1.55 -1.99
CA ASN A 114 20.54 -2.50 -1.56
C ASN A 114 19.90 -3.77 -0.98
N GLY A 115 18.96 -4.35 -1.69
CA GLY A 115 18.28 -5.55 -1.20
C GLY A 115 17.43 -6.20 -2.26
N ASP A 116 16.87 -7.35 -1.91
CA ASP A 116 16.03 -8.11 -2.81
C ASP A 116 14.61 -7.56 -2.86
N VAL A 117 13.94 -7.75 -3.98
CA VAL A 117 12.54 -7.37 -4.14
C VAL A 117 11.67 -8.12 -3.14
N ALA A 118 10.84 -7.38 -2.40
CA ALA A 118 9.88 -7.94 -1.45
C ALA A 118 8.46 -7.68 -1.96
N ALA A 119 7.63 -8.72 -1.95
CA ALA A 119 6.21 -8.62 -2.25
C ALA A 119 5.41 -8.64 -0.94
N ILE A 120 4.62 -7.61 -0.71
CA ILE A 120 3.78 -7.47 0.49
C ILE A 120 2.34 -7.61 0.07
N THR A 121 1.73 -8.76 0.39
CA THR A 121 0.30 -8.97 0.18
C THR A 121 -0.43 -8.49 1.42
N MET A 122 -1.25 -7.46 1.26
CA MET A 122 -1.93 -6.78 2.37
C MET A 122 -3.42 -7.07 2.37
N GLU A 123 -4.01 -7.09 3.55
CA GLU A 123 -5.46 -7.25 3.74
C GLU A 123 -5.97 -6.23 4.77
N ALA A 124 -7.29 -6.26 5.02
CA ALA A 124 -7.93 -5.32 5.96
C ALA A 124 -7.21 -5.33 7.32
N GLY A 125 -6.91 -4.15 7.82
CA GLY A 125 -6.17 -3.93 9.07
C GLY A 125 -4.69 -3.64 8.89
N ASP A 126 -4.13 -3.88 7.71
CA ASP A 126 -2.72 -3.63 7.43
C ASP A 126 -2.49 -2.20 6.97
N LEU A 127 -1.44 -1.58 7.52
CA LEU A 127 -1.00 -0.24 7.15
C LEU A 127 0.47 -0.27 6.78
N ILE A 128 0.83 0.37 5.66
CA ILE A 128 2.23 0.60 5.31
C ILE A 128 2.48 2.06 4.98
N ARG A 129 3.73 2.49 5.23
CA ARG A 129 4.25 3.75 4.74
C ARG A 129 5.44 3.47 3.83
N VAL A 130 5.31 3.92 2.59
CA VAL A 130 6.36 3.83 1.57
C VAL A 130 7.03 5.20 1.50
N PRO A 131 8.30 5.34 1.94
CA PRO A 131 8.99 6.63 1.93
C PRO A 131 9.18 7.18 0.52
N ARG A 132 9.28 8.49 0.41
CA ARG A 132 9.60 9.16 -0.85
C ARG A 132 10.84 8.55 -1.49
N GLY A 133 10.82 8.45 -2.81
CA GLY A 133 11.95 7.92 -3.58
C GLY A 133 12.08 6.41 -3.58
N THR A 134 11.24 5.67 -2.85
CA THR A 134 11.28 4.21 -2.86
C THR A 134 10.69 3.67 -4.15
N HIS A 135 11.46 2.84 -4.86
CA HIS A 135 10.99 2.17 -6.06
C HIS A 135 10.02 1.06 -5.68
N HIS A 136 8.84 1.09 -6.25
CA HIS A 136 7.78 0.13 -5.94
C HIS A 136 6.78 0.04 -7.09
N TRP A 137 5.92 -0.97 -7.01
CA TRP A 137 4.75 -1.09 -7.88
C TRP A 137 3.64 -1.80 -7.13
N PHE A 138 2.43 -1.69 -7.66
CA PHE A 138 1.24 -2.22 -7.03
C PHE A 138 0.38 -2.97 -8.03
N ASP A 139 -0.19 -4.09 -7.61
CA ASP A 139 -1.18 -4.83 -8.38
C ASP A 139 -2.26 -5.39 -7.44
N LEU A 140 -3.34 -5.83 -8.04
CA LEU A 140 -4.42 -6.52 -7.33
C LEU A 140 -4.09 -7.99 -7.15
N CYS A 141 -4.73 -8.61 -6.16
CA CYS A 141 -4.73 -10.06 -5.99
C CYS A 141 -5.88 -10.69 -6.80
N GLU A 142 -6.08 -11.98 -6.66
CA GLU A 142 -7.07 -12.73 -7.44
C GLU A 142 -8.51 -12.21 -7.27
N ASP A 143 -8.84 -11.70 -6.08
CA ASP A 143 -10.17 -11.14 -5.80
C ASP A 143 -10.44 -9.82 -6.54
N ARG A 144 -9.41 -9.20 -7.11
CA ARG A 144 -9.48 -7.94 -7.85
C ARG A 144 -10.27 -6.86 -7.12
N THR A 145 -10.17 -6.88 -5.79
CA THR A 145 -10.92 -6.00 -4.89
C THR A 145 -9.99 -5.45 -3.84
N VAL A 146 -9.92 -4.12 -3.74
CA VAL A 146 -9.23 -3.45 -2.65
C VAL A 146 -9.92 -2.13 -2.34
N ARG A 147 -10.08 -1.85 -1.07
CA ARG A 147 -10.55 -0.56 -0.59
C ARG A 147 -9.57 -0.08 0.47
N ALA A 148 -9.04 1.12 0.29
CA ALA A 148 -7.95 1.61 1.13
C ALA A 148 -8.06 3.10 1.37
N ILE A 149 -7.66 3.51 2.58
CA ILE A 149 -7.42 4.92 2.90
C ILE A 149 -6.00 5.25 2.45
N ARG A 150 -5.85 6.37 1.72
CA ARG A 150 -4.54 6.89 1.30
C ARG A 150 -4.29 8.23 1.96
N LEU A 151 -3.05 8.45 2.40
CA LEU A 151 -2.61 9.74 2.91
C LEU A 151 -1.43 10.23 2.11
N PHE A 152 -1.42 11.55 1.84
CA PHE A 152 -0.38 12.23 1.08
C PHE A 152 0.01 13.53 1.77
N GLN A 153 1.27 13.92 1.60
CA GLN A 153 1.78 15.19 2.09
C GLN A 153 1.28 16.37 1.21
N ASP A 154 1.15 16.12 -0.09
CA ASP A 154 0.61 17.06 -1.06
C ASP A 154 -0.10 16.25 -2.16
N THR A 155 -1.13 16.84 -2.77
CA THR A 155 -1.85 16.21 -3.89
C THR A 155 -0.96 15.97 -5.11
N ALA A 156 0.07 16.78 -5.31
CA ALA A 156 1.04 16.62 -6.40
C ALA A 156 1.91 15.36 -6.24
N GLY A 157 2.08 14.85 -5.02
CA GLY A 157 2.86 13.65 -4.72
C GLY A 157 2.33 12.37 -5.33
N TRP A 158 1.10 12.38 -5.83
CA TRP A 158 0.48 11.26 -6.52
C TRP A 158 1.10 10.92 -7.85
N THR A 159 1.81 11.87 -8.47
CA THR A 159 2.39 11.67 -9.79
C THR A 159 3.48 10.60 -9.71
N PRO A 160 3.31 9.46 -10.40
CA PRO A 160 4.36 8.45 -10.42
C PRO A 160 5.49 8.86 -11.34
N HIS A 161 6.71 8.63 -10.89
CA HIS A 161 7.90 8.77 -11.73
C HIS A 161 8.35 7.37 -12.14
N TYR A 162 8.15 7.01 -13.39
CA TYR A 162 8.47 5.68 -13.88
C TYR A 162 9.95 5.50 -14.09
N THR A 163 10.49 4.35 -13.65
CA THR A 163 11.91 4.04 -13.78
C THR A 163 12.26 3.46 -15.14
N SER A 164 11.26 2.90 -15.83
CA SER A 164 11.42 2.20 -17.11
C SER A 164 12.40 1.01 -17.05
N SER A 165 12.61 0.46 -15.86
CA SER A 165 13.52 -0.67 -15.65
C SER A 165 12.95 -2.01 -16.15
N GLY A 166 11.61 -2.15 -16.16
CA GLY A 166 10.95 -3.40 -16.50
C GLY A 166 11.08 -4.49 -15.44
N VAL A 167 11.61 -4.16 -14.26
CA VAL A 167 11.85 -5.15 -13.20
C VAL A 167 10.55 -5.82 -12.74
N GLU A 168 9.42 -5.12 -12.78
CA GLU A 168 8.12 -5.65 -12.40
C GLU A 168 7.71 -6.88 -13.19
N GLN A 169 8.22 -7.03 -14.40
CA GLN A 169 7.90 -8.17 -15.26
C GLN A 169 8.51 -9.47 -14.76
N LYS A 170 9.57 -9.38 -13.95
CA LYS A 170 10.24 -10.54 -13.37
C LYS A 170 9.50 -11.14 -12.19
N TYR A 171 8.61 -10.37 -11.58
CA TYR A 171 7.94 -10.72 -10.33
C TYR A 171 6.41 -10.76 -10.44
N SER A 172 5.90 -10.68 -11.63
CA SER A 172 4.45 -10.72 -11.88
C SER A 172 3.87 -12.12 -11.76
#